data_ca653dd4e25cf7550fbeb678bf4cb82d
#
_entry.id   ca653dd4e25cf7550fbeb678bf4cb82d
#
_cell.length_a   1.000
_cell.length_b   1.000
_cell.length_c   1.000
_cell.angle_alpha   90.00
_cell.angle_beta   90.00
_cell.angle_gamma   90.00
#
_symmetry.space_group_name_H-M   'P 1'
#
loop_
_entity.id
_entity.type
_entity.pdbx_description
1 polymer ?
#
loop_
_entity_poly.entity_id
_entity_poly.type
_entity_poly.pdbx_seq_one_letter_code
_entity_poly.pdbx_strand_id
1 'polypeptide(L)'
;MAVLTWYRRSAAVFDGAETTTNDKVNDNLFFGCCCGQGGHYLWHQVCDCMTAAFTCNQTCLVKALREENRYYSKATELYGNVTELYPNSSVWLAGHSLGGSTSALLGLTFGLPTTTFEAPGDALAAARLGLPSPPDAHPSAPQTRKHTGAVHFGHTADPIFMGSCNAATSACTLGGYSMQTECHTGCVSRYDTVEDKQWRVGAGYHKIRSVIHDVIEAYPDVPQCVPDEECIDCFNWKYFHSNGSDSTTTSSSTSSTALPTRTTTCKTPGWWGI
;
A
#
# COMPACT_ATOMS: atom_id res chain seq x y z
N MET A 1 -3.05 -25.60 -1.73
CA MET A 1 -3.27 -24.15 -1.91
C MET A 1 -3.23 -23.54 -0.52
N ALA A 2 -2.29 -22.67 -0.23
CA ALA A 2 -2.25 -21.91 1.00
C ALA A 2 -2.68 -20.47 0.69
N VAL A 3 -3.71 -19.98 1.36
CA VAL A 3 -4.17 -18.59 1.23
C VAL A 3 -3.63 -17.83 2.44
N LEU A 4 -2.73 -16.89 2.19
CA LEU A 4 -2.24 -15.98 3.21
C LEU A 4 -3.21 -14.81 3.26
N THR A 5 -4.07 -14.79 4.28
CA THR A 5 -5.03 -13.71 4.48
C THR A 5 -4.48 -12.77 5.55
N TRP A 6 -4.14 -11.57 5.16
CA TRP A 6 -3.78 -10.53 6.09
C TRP A 6 -5.05 -9.80 6.53
N TYR A 7 -5.59 -10.22 7.67
CA TYR A 7 -6.75 -9.58 8.27
C TYR A 7 -6.29 -8.68 9.42
N ARG A 8 -6.41 -7.37 9.23
CA ARG A 8 -6.47 -6.45 10.36
C ARG A 8 -7.92 -6.47 10.87
N ARG A 9 -8.10 -6.74 12.16
CA ARG A 9 -9.35 -6.38 12.81
C ARG A 9 -9.48 -4.87 12.64
N SER A 10 -10.30 -4.43 11.70
CA SER A 10 -10.76 -3.06 11.68
C SER A 10 -11.76 -2.88 12.81
N ALA A 11 -11.26 -3.00 14.04
CA ALA A 11 -11.81 -2.22 15.12
C ALA A 11 -11.76 -0.80 14.59
N ALA A 12 -12.86 -0.12 14.65
CA ALA A 12 -13.06 1.23 14.18
C ALA A 12 -11.75 2.02 14.07
N VAL A 13 -11.61 2.88 13.09
CA VAL A 13 -10.46 3.78 12.90
C VAL A 13 -9.95 4.41 14.22
N PHE A 14 -10.59 4.13 15.33
CA PHE A 14 -10.46 4.75 16.64
C PHE A 14 -10.36 3.78 17.83
N ASP A 15 -10.28 2.45 17.63
CA ASP A 15 -10.38 1.51 18.76
C ASP A 15 -9.12 0.64 18.90
N GLY A 16 -8.39 0.85 20.02
CA GLY A 16 -7.34 -0.01 20.51
C GLY A 16 -5.94 0.60 20.57
N ALA A 17 -5.48 0.91 21.77
CA ALA A 17 -4.29 1.71 22.05
C ALA A 17 -2.94 1.10 21.61
N GLU A 18 -2.81 -0.21 21.38
CA GLU A 18 -1.51 -0.85 21.18
C GLU A 18 -1.05 -0.94 19.71
N THR A 19 -1.95 -1.13 18.77
CA THR A 19 -1.61 -1.22 17.34
C THR A 19 -1.65 0.13 16.63
N THR A 20 -2.43 1.07 17.12
CA THR A 20 -2.70 2.37 16.48
C THR A 20 -1.43 3.18 16.18
N THR A 21 -0.42 3.11 17.02
CA THR A 21 0.85 3.83 16.79
C THR A 21 1.63 3.21 15.63
N ASN A 22 1.78 1.89 15.60
CA ASN A 22 2.47 1.19 14.52
C ASN A 22 1.71 1.30 13.19
N ASP A 23 0.38 1.28 13.24
CA ASP A 23 -0.46 1.49 12.06
C ASP A 23 -0.23 2.87 11.45
N LYS A 24 -0.24 3.94 12.27
CA LYS A 24 0.05 5.31 11.80
C LYS A 24 1.44 5.43 11.19
N VAL A 25 2.44 4.77 11.78
CA VAL A 25 3.79 4.77 11.23
C VAL A 25 3.80 4.16 9.83
N ASN A 26 3.18 2.99 9.65
CA ASN A 26 3.16 2.31 8.36
C ASN A 26 2.26 3.04 7.34
N ASP A 27 1.06 3.45 7.74
CA ASP A 27 0.14 4.19 6.85
C ASP A 27 0.78 5.50 6.36
N ASN A 28 1.35 6.31 7.26
CA ASN A 28 1.92 7.60 6.90
C ASN A 28 3.25 7.49 6.11
N LEU A 29 3.94 6.35 6.20
CA LEU A 29 5.08 6.02 5.36
C LEU A 29 4.66 5.53 3.97
N PHE A 30 3.62 4.69 3.88
CA PHE A 30 3.16 4.11 2.62
C PHE A 30 2.33 5.12 1.82
N PHE A 31 1.38 5.78 2.47
CA PHE A 31 0.31 6.55 1.82
C PHE A 31 0.44 8.06 1.96
N GLY A 32 1.39 8.54 2.77
CA GLY A 32 1.72 9.97 2.85
C GLY A 32 2.76 10.38 1.81
N CYS A 33 2.64 11.61 1.30
CA CYS A 33 3.61 12.13 0.34
C CYS A 33 5.01 12.28 0.94
N CYS A 34 5.12 12.65 2.21
CA CYS A 34 6.37 12.69 2.95
C CYS A 34 6.14 12.51 4.45
N CYS A 35 5.99 11.25 4.91
CA CYS A 35 5.96 10.88 6.33
C CYS A 35 4.91 11.61 7.20
N GLY A 36 3.80 12.03 6.61
CA GLY A 36 2.81 12.85 7.33
C GLY A 36 3.21 14.32 7.49
N GLN A 37 4.29 14.77 6.83
CA GLN A 37 4.74 16.17 6.82
C GLN A 37 4.13 16.95 5.64
N GLY A 38 4.14 18.28 5.74
CA GLY A 38 3.76 19.18 4.65
C GLY A 38 2.26 19.28 4.36
N GLY A 39 1.43 18.70 5.20
CA GLY A 39 -0.02 18.74 5.09
C GLY A 39 -0.70 19.23 6.37
N HIS A 40 -1.74 18.53 6.81
CA HIS A 40 -2.51 18.94 7.97
C HIS A 40 -1.73 18.74 9.29
N TYR A 41 -1.82 19.70 10.21
CA TYR A 41 -1.08 19.67 11.49
C TYR A 41 -1.46 18.51 12.43
N LEU A 42 -2.61 17.87 12.22
CA LEU A 42 -3.02 16.69 12.97
C LEU A 42 -2.37 15.40 12.47
N TRP A 43 -1.77 15.40 11.28
CA TRP A 43 -1.11 14.20 10.78
C TRP A 43 0.10 13.86 11.65
N HIS A 44 0.20 12.60 12.02
CA HIS A 44 1.32 12.13 12.82
C HIS A 44 2.58 12.01 11.96
N GLN A 45 3.57 12.86 12.22
CA GLN A 45 4.86 12.76 11.56
C GLN A 45 5.59 11.48 11.98
N VAL A 46 6.05 10.68 11.01
CA VAL A 46 6.67 9.36 11.24
C VAL A 46 8.11 9.26 10.78
N CYS A 47 8.61 10.25 10.08
CA CYS A 47 10.02 10.44 9.77
C CYS A 47 10.29 11.93 9.55
N ASP A 48 11.55 12.32 9.44
CA ASP A 48 11.99 13.70 9.18
C ASP A 48 12.71 13.79 7.84
N CYS A 49 11.97 13.56 6.76
CA CYS A 49 12.51 13.54 5.40
C CYS A 49 12.11 14.75 4.56
N MET A 50 11.24 15.63 5.06
CA MET A 50 10.88 16.88 4.40
C MET A 50 11.95 17.94 4.65
N THR A 51 12.56 18.48 3.59
CA THR A 51 13.63 19.46 3.68
C THR A 51 13.19 20.89 3.39
N ALA A 52 12.09 21.06 2.68
CA ALA A 52 11.43 22.33 2.39
C ALA A 52 9.95 22.06 2.10
N ALA A 53 9.13 23.10 1.97
CA ALA A 53 7.73 22.97 1.62
C ALA A 53 7.57 22.11 0.34
N PHE A 54 6.79 21.05 0.42
CA PHE A 54 6.55 20.08 -0.67
C PHE A 54 7.83 19.50 -1.30
N THR A 55 8.90 19.34 -0.50
CA THR A 55 10.17 18.79 -0.95
C THR A 55 10.62 17.68 0.00
N CYS A 56 10.74 16.46 -0.49
CA CYS A 56 11.02 15.26 0.29
C CYS A 56 12.31 14.58 -0.16
N ASN A 57 13.16 14.18 0.78
CA ASN A 57 14.34 13.38 0.52
C ASN A 57 13.94 11.91 0.33
N GLN A 58 13.97 11.44 -0.92
CA GLN A 58 13.60 10.08 -1.29
C GLN A 58 14.51 9.03 -0.63
N THR A 59 15.80 9.30 -0.51
CA THR A 59 16.75 8.38 0.14
C THR A 59 16.39 8.17 1.62
N CYS A 60 16.06 9.24 2.33
CA CYS A 60 15.58 9.21 3.71
C CYS A 60 14.28 8.38 3.82
N LEU A 61 13.32 8.66 2.94
CA LEU A 61 12.01 8.01 2.94
C LEU A 61 12.10 6.50 2.67
N VAL A 62 12.90 6.10 1.68
CA VAL A 62 13.16 4.67 1.37
C VAL A 62 13.82 3.97 2.55
N LYS A 63 14.75 4.64 3.24
CA LYS A 63 15.37 4.08 4.46
C LYS A 63 14.32 3.85 5.54
N ALA A 64 13.44 4.83 5.80
CA ALA A 64 12.38 4.71 6.79
C ALA A 64 11.37 3.58 6.47
N LEU A 65 11.05 3.38 5.18
CA LEU A 65 10.17 2.30 4.72
C LEU A 65 10.77 0.89 4.90
N ARG A 66 12.10 0.78 4.89
CA ARG A 66 12.83 -0.51 4.98
C ARG A 66 13.29 -0.85 6.39
N GLU A 67 12.94 -0.09 7.39
CA GLU A 67 13.25 -0.43 8.77
C GLU A 67 12.63 -1.78 9.17
N GLU A 68 13.31 -2.50 10.06
CA GLU A 68 12.98 -3.88 10.42
C GLU A 68 11.59 -4.04 11.04
N ASN A 69 11.10 -3.04 11.75
CA ASN A 69 9.79 -3.05 12.40
C ASN A 69 8.62 -2.59 11.50
N ARG A 70 8.84 -2.44 10.20
CA ARG A 70 7.77 -2.05 9.25
C ARG A 70 6.98 -3.26 8.79
N TYR A 71 5.70 -3.04 8.48
CA TYR A 71 4.78 -4.11 8.09
C TYR A 71 5.21 -4.82 6.80
N TYR A 72 5.77 -4.10 5.84
CA TYR A 72 6.32 -4.70 4.63
C TYR A 72 7.46 -5.68 4.95
N SER A 73 8.41 -5.29 5.81
CA SER A 73 9.51 -6.16 6.24
C SER A 73 8.99 -7.39 6.99
N LYS A 74 8.01 -7.21 7.88
CA LYS A 74 7.40 -8.33 8.61
C LYS A 74 6.54 -9.23 7.73
N ALA A 75 5.87 -8.70 6.73
CA ALA A 75 5.15 -9.49 5.74
C ALA A 75 6.10 -10.36 4.89
N THR A 76 7.25 -9.81 4.53
CA THR A 76 8.31 -10.54 3.81
C THR A 76 8.85 -11.71 4.65
N GLU A 77 9.14 -11.47 5.94
CA GLU A 77 9.57 -12.52 6.89
C GLU A 77 8.50 -13.60 7.05
N LEU A 78 7.23 -13.20 7.23
CA LEU A 78 6.12 -14.14 7.33
C LEU A 78 5.98 -15.00 6.07
N TYR A 79 6.11 -14.41 4.89
CA TYR A 79 6.08 -15.16 3.64
C TYR A 79 7.21 -16.21 3.56
N GLY A 80 8.43 -15.85 4.00
CA GLY A 80 9.55 -16.79 4.12
C GLY A 80 9.17 -18.00 5.00
N ASN A 81 8.64 -17.75 6.20
CA ASN A 81 8.21 -18.81 7.12
C ASN A 81 7.09 -19.68 6.51
N VAL A 82 6.13 -19.09 5.78
CA VAL A 82 5.07 -19.86 5.12
C VAL A 82 5.63 -20.77 4.03
N THR A 83 6.58 -20.29 3.24
CA THR A 83 7.20 -21.11 2.18
C THR A 83 8.06 -22.24 2.73
N GLU A 84 8.67 -22.07 3.89
CA GLU A 84 9.38 -23.14 4.60
C GLU A 84 8.43 -24.21 5.16
N LEU A 85 7.30 -23.77 5.74
CA LEU A 85 6.29 -24.68 6.30
C LEU A 85 5.49 -25.42 5.21
N TYR A 86 5.29 -24.80 4.07
CA TYR A 86 4.48 -25.33 2.98
C TYR A 86 5.19 -25.28 1.61
N PRO A 87 6.33 -26.00 1.45
CA PRO A 87 7.22 -25.84 0.29
C PRO A 87 6.58 -26.24 -1.05
N ASN A 88 5.55 -27.07 -1.02
CA ASN A 88 4.85 -27.57 -2.21
C ASN A 88 3.50 -26.89 -2.47
N SER A 89 3.21 -25.79 -1.76
CA SER A 89 1.93 -25.08 -1.89
C SER A 89 2.06 -23.84 -2.76
N SER A 90 1.05 -23.58 -3.59
CA SER A 90 0.91 -22.29 -4.24
C SER A 90 0.35 -21.28 -3.23
N VAL A 91 1.00 -20.14 -3.09
CA VAL A 91 0.59 -19.07 -2.17
C VAL A 91 -0.15 -18.00 -2.96
N TRP A 92 -1.32 -17.62 -2.46
CA TRP A 92 -2.10 -16.49 -2.92
C TRP A 92 -2.24 -15.50 -1.79
N LEU A 93 -2.24 -14.21 -2.12
CA LEU A 93 -2.35 -13.14 -1.13
C LEU A 93 -3.75 -12.51 -1.20
N ALA A 94 -4.30 -12.21 -0.03
CA ALA A 94 -5.53 -11.43 0.08
C ALA A 94 -5.44 -10.48 1.28
N GLY A 95 -6.00 -9.29 1.15
CA GLY A 95 -5.98 -8.33 2.25
C GLY A 95 -7.02 -7.22 2.13
N HIS A 96 -7.34 -6.62 3.26
CA HIS A 96 -8.25 -5.48 3.37
C HIS A 96 -7.51 -4.27 3.96
N SER A 97 -7.80 -3.07 3.45
CA SER A 97 -7.22 -1.82 3.95
C SER A 97 -5.67 -1.83 3.86
N LEU A 98 -4.95 -1.37 4.88
CA LEU A 98 -3.49 -1.46 4.99
C LEU A 98 -2.96 -2.88 4.71
N GLY A 99 -3.68 -3.92 5.17
CA GLY A 99 -3.35 -5.32 4.87
C GLY A 99 -3.46 -5.66 3.38
N GLY A 100 -4.38 -5.01 2.66
CA GLY A 100 -4.52 -5.12 1.21
C GLY A 100 -3.30 -4.54 0.48
N SER A 101 -2.94 -3.30 0.78
CA SER A 101 -1.75 -2.67 0.17
C SER A 101 -0.46 -3.41 0.53
N THR A 102 -0.30 -3.86 1.79
CA THR A 102 0.85 -4.68 2.19
C THR A 102 0.90 -5.99 1.40
N SER A 103 -0.25 -6.64 1.17
CA SER A 103 -0.35 -7.84 0.33
C SER A 103 0.02 -7.56 -1.12
N ALA A 104 -0.44 -6.43 -1.68
CA ALA A 104 -0.09 -6.04 -3.05
C ALA A 104 1.42 -5.81 -3.20
N LEU A 105 2.04 -5.09 -2.26
CA LEU A 105 3.50 -4.89 -2.24
C LEU A 105 4.27 -6.22 -2.13
N LEU A 106 3.79 -7.15 -1.32
CA LEU A 106 4.37 -8.49 -1.19
C LEU A 106 4.19 -9.30 -2.49
N GLY A 107 3.02 -9.20 -3.11
CA GLY A 107 2.72 -9.81 -4.41
C GLY A 107 3.65 -9.33 -5.50
N LEU A 108 3.94 -8.03 -5.56
CA LEU A 108 4.91 -7.44 -6.48
C LEU A 108 6.33 -7.96 -6.21
N THR A 109 6.69 -8.15 -4.93
CA THR A 109 8.02 -8.60 -4.53
C THR A 109 8.31 -10.02 -4.99
N PHE A 110 7.32 -10.92 -4.84
CA PHE A 110 7.49 -12.35 -5.06
C PHE A 110 6.76 -12.89 -6.30
N GLY A 111 6.10 -12.02 -7.07
CA GLY A 111 5.33 -12.43 -8.24
C GLY A 111 4.11 -13.28 -7.89
N LEU A 112 3.38 -12.96 -6.81
CA LEU A 112 2.25 -13.74 -6.30
C LEU A 112 0.92 -13.14 -6.73
N PRO A 113 -0.08 -13.97 -7.06
CA PRO A 113 -1.43 -13.51 -7.27
C PRO A 113 -1.97 -12.85 -5.99
N THR A 114 -2.52 -11.64 -6.15
CA THR A 114 -2.99 -10.86 -5.01
C THR A 114 -4.37 -10.29 -5.29
N THR A 115 -5.25 -10.38 -4.29
CA THR A 115 -6.57 -9.74 -4.28
C THR A 115 -6.68 -8.84 -3.06
N THR A 116 -7.07 -7.59 -3.28
CA THR A 116 -7.23 -6.63 -2.18
C THR A 116 -8.66 -6.09 -2.14
N PHE A 117 -9.08 -5.68 -0.96
CA PHE A 117 -10.39 -5.08 -0.73
C PHE A 117 -10.21 -3.76 0.01
N GLU A 118 -10.74 -2.66 -0.54
CA GLU A 118 -10.64 -1.30 0.01
C GLU A 118 -9.20 -0.92 0.44
N ALA A 119 -8.22 -1.36 -0.32
CA ALA A 119 -6.82 -1.02 -0.06
C ALA A 119 -6.56 0.44 -0.47
N PRO A 120 -5.82 1.22 0.34
CA PRO A 120 -5.29 2.50 -0.12
C PRO A 120 -4.36 2.34 -1.31
N GLY A 121 -4.18 3.39 -2.11
CA GLY A 121 -3.28 3.39 -3.26
C GLY A 121 -1.86 2.98 -2.90
N ASP A 122 -1.35 1.91 -3.51
CA ASP A 122 -0.06 1.28 -3.20
C ASP A 122 1.05 1.61 -4.22
N ALA A 123 0.72 2.28 -5.32
CA ALA A 123 1.67 2.53 -6.41
C ALA A 123 2.87 3.39 -5.97
N LEU A 124 2.64 4.42 -5.15
CA LEU A 124 3.70 5.27 -4.61
C LEU A 124 4.65 4.49 -3.70
N ALA A 125 4.11 3.68 -2.79
CA ALA A 125 4.91 2.85 -1.88
C ALA A 125 5.72 1.80 -2.65
N ALA A 126 5.14 1.18 -3.67
CA ALA A 126 5.83 0.23 -4.53
C ALA A 126 7.00 0.87 -5.29
N ALA A 127 6.81 2.09 -5.84
CA ALA A 127 7.88 2.83 -6.50
C ALA A 127 9.03 3.17 -5.54
N ARG A 128 8.72 3.60 -4.32
CA ARG A 128 9.70 3.90 -3.25
C ARG A 128 10.50 2.67 -2.82
N LEU A 129 9.85 1.53 -2.74
CA LEU A 129 10.51 0.26 -2.40
C LEU A 129 11.35 -0.31 -3.56
N GLY A 130 11.23 0.27 -4.76
CA GLY A 130 11.90 -0.21 -5.96
C GLY A 130 11.34 -1.53 -6.46
N LEU A 131 10.05 -1.78 -6.19
CA LEU A 131 9.35 -2.97 -6.66
C LEU A 131 9.11 -2.88 -8.17
N PRO A 132 8.85 -4.01 -8.87
CA PRO A 132 8.70 -4.01 -10.31
C PRO A 132 7.76 -2.93 -10.80
N SER A 133 8.30 -2.01 -11.55
CA SER A 133 7.61 -0.86 -12.13
C SER A 133 8.10 -0.66 -13.56
N PRO A 134 7.33 -0.01 -14.42
CA PRO A 134 7.81 0.37 -15.75
C PRO A 134 9.14 1.13 -15.66
N PRO A 135 9.98 1.06 -16.72
CA PRO A 135 11.12 1.93 -16.85
C PRO A 135 10.67 3.40 -16.66
N ASP A 136 11.52 4.20 -16.05
CA ASP A 136 11.27 5.62 -15.79
C ASP A 136 10.12 5.94 -14.82
N ALA A 137 9.59 4.95 -14.10
CA ALA A 137 8.61 5.19 -13.06
C ALA A 137 9.20 6.10 -11.97
N HIS A 138 8.54 7.23 -11.74
CA HIS A 138 8.90 8.21 -10.72
C HIS A 138 7.76 8.31 -9.70
N PRO A 139 8.04 8.55 -8.39
CA PRO A 139 7.00 8.66 -7.38
C PRO A 139 5.88 9.66 -7.68
N SER A 140 6.18 10.73 -8.41
CA SER A 140 5.24 11.77 -8.83
C SER A 140 4.92 11.74 -10.34
N ALA A 141 5.06 10.59 -10.99
CA ALA A 141 4.69 10.39 -12.38
C ALA A 141 3.63 9.28 -12.51
N PRO A 142 2.84 9.26 -13.61
CA PRO A 142 1.87 8.20 -13.84
C PRO A 142 2.50 6.82 -13.74
N GLN A 143 1.84 5.90 -13.04
CA GLN A 143 2.34 4.56 -12.79
C GLN A 143 1.63 3.55 -13.68
N THR A 144 2.15 3.32 -14.90
CA THR A 144 1.59 2.30 -15.80
C THR A 144 2.07 0.91 -15.41
N ARG A 145 1.23 0.12 -14.73
CA ARG A 145 1.59 -1.21 -14.22
C ARG A 145 0.62 -2.29 -14.70
N LYS A 146 0.49 -2.41 -16.01
CA LYS A 146 -0.49 -3.29 -16.69
C LYS A 146 -0.40 -4.78 -16.32
N HIS A 147 0.71 -5.25 -15.79
CA HIS A 147 1.02 -6.67 -15.68
C HIS A 147 1.45 -7.09 -14.28
N THR A 148 1.01 -6.41 -13.25
CA THR A 148 1.13 -6.91 -11.89
C THR A 148 0.00 -7.91 -11.63
N GLY A 149 0.23 -8.93 -10.83
CA GLY A 149 -0.82 -9.88 -10.48
C GLY A 149 -1.87 -9.38 -9.48
N ALA A 150 -1.86 -8.09 -9.12
CA ALA A 150 -2.77 -7.52 -8.14
C ALA A 150 -4.09 -7.09 -8.78
N VAL A 151 -5.20 -7.49 -8.14
CA VAL A 151 -6.57 -7.02 -8.43
C VAL A 151 -7.09 -6.31 -7.19
N HIS A 152 -7.42 -5.04 -7.34
CA HIS A 152 -7.92 -4.20 -6.24
C HIS A 152 -9.43 -4.00 -6.38
N PHE A 153 -10.18 -4.54 -5.43
CA PHE A 153 -11.62 -4.31 -5.31
C PHE A 153 -11.89 -3.19 -4.34
N GLY A 154 -12.74 -2.25 -4.74
CA GLY A 154 -13.17 -1.16 -3.87
C GLY A 154 -14.37 -0.44 -4.43
N HIS A 155 -14.85 0.56 -3.69
CA HIS A 155 -16.04 1.30 -4.09
C HIS A 155 -15.91 2.80 -3.87
N THR A 156 -16.66 3.58 -4.64
CA THR A 156 -16.55 5.05 -4.69
C THR A 156 -16.92 5.78 -3.40
N ALA A 157 -17.71 5.17 -2.51
CA ALA A 157 -18.07 5.79 -1.23
C ALA A 157 -17.00 5.58 -0.13
N ASP A 158 -15.96 4.77 -0.37
CA ASP A 158 -14.84 4.62 0.56
C ASP A 158 -13.74 5.66 0.30
N PRO A 159 -13.57 6.67 1.19
CA PRO A 159 -12.57 7.70 0.98
C PRO A 159 -11.12 7.22 1.17
N ILE A 160 -10.90 6.06 1.80
CA ILE A 160 -9.57 5.47 2.00
C ILE A 160 -9.09 4.85 0.70
N PHE A 161 -9.94 4.03 0.09
CA PHE A 161 -9.68 3.44 -1.22
C PHE A 161 -9.54 4.49 -2.32
N MET A 162 -10.38 5.53 -2.30
CA MET A 162 -10.41 6.62 -3.27
C MET A 162 -9.36 7.71 -3.03
N GLY A 163 -8.46 7.57 -2.03
CA GLY A 163 -7.44 8.57 -1.72
C GLY A 163 -7.96 9.93 -1.22
N SER A 164 -9.25 10.02 -0.89
CA SER A 164 -9.90 11.28 -0.51
C SER A 164 -10.05 11.49 1.00
N CYS A 165 -9.49 10.59 1.84
CA CYS A 165 -9.56 10.67 3.30
C CYS A 165 -8.52 11.63 3.91
N ASN A 166 -8.25 12.78 3.25
CA ASN A 166 -7.18 13.73 3.62
C ASN A 166 -7.65 15.16 3.90
N ALA A 167 -8.96 15.43 3.79
CA ALA A 167 -9.52 16.72 4.16
C ALA A 167 -9.36 17.00 5.66
N ALA A 168 -9.34 18.27 6.07
CA ALA A 168 -9.09 18.71 7.46
C ALA A 168 -10.04 18.07 8.49
N THR A 169 -11.27 17.80 8.11
CA THR A 169 -12.30 17.19 8.97
C THR A 169 -12.53 15.70 8.70
N SER A 170 -11.73 15.09 7.81
CA SER A 170 -11.86 13.66 7.52
C SER A 170 -11.49 12.81 8.74
N ALA A 171 -12.10 11.63 8.84
CA ALA A 171 -11.80 10.69 9.91
C ALA A 171 -10.33 10.29 9.96
N CYS A 172 -9.68 10.14 8.79
CA CYS A 172 -8.26 9.84 8.72
C CYS A 172 -7.40 10.97 9.29
N THR A 173 -7.64 12.21 8.89
CA THR A 173 -6.90 13.37 9.39
C THR A 173 -7.08 13.56 10.90
N LEU A 174 -8.32 13.46 11.40
CA LEU A 174 -8.60 13.52 12.83
C LEU A 174 -7.93 12.37 13.61
N GLY A 175 -7.78 11.22 12.98
CA GLY A 175 -7.04 10.07 13.51
C GLY A 175 -5.52 10.19 13.43
N GLY A 176 -4.97 11.22 12.77
CA GLY A 176 -3.53 11.42 12.58
C GLY A 176 -2.93 10.70 11.37
N TYR A 177 -3.77 10.23 10.44
CA TYR A 177 -3.34 9.53 9.22
C TYR A 177 -3.24 10.49 8.04
N SER A 178 -2.14 10.40 7.27
CA SER A 178 -1.90 11.16 6.03
C SER A 178 -2.19 10.30 4.80
N MET A 179 -3.48 10.05 4.54
CA MET A 179 -3.93 9.22 3.42
C MET A 179 -3.99 10.07 2.14
N GLN A 180 -2.88 10.13 1.41
CA GLN A 180 -2.70 11.03 0.26
C GLN A 180 -2.54 10.29 -1.08
N THR A 181 -2.46 8.95 -1.07
CA THR A 181 -2.33 8.15 -2.28
C THR A 181 -3.69 7.63 -2.76
N GLU A 182 -3.89 7.66 -4.06
CA GLU A 182 -5.07 7.13 -4.76
C GLU A 182 -4.71 6.11 -5.84
N CYS A 183 -3.44 6.06 -6.26
CA CYS A 183 -2.99 5.24 -7.37
C CYS A 183 -2.69 3.81 -6.93
N HIS A 184 -3.25 2.83 -7.66
CA HIS A 184 -3.08 1.42 -7.38
C HIS A 184 -2.13 0.75 -8.39
N THR A 185 -1.42 -0.29 -7.93
CA THR A 185 -0.69 -1.18 -8.84
C THR A 185 -1.64 -2.21 -9.46
N GLY A 186 -1.33 -2.72 -10.64
CA GLY A 186 -2.19 -3.72 -11.30
C GLY A 186 -3.46 -3.13 -11.87
N CYS A 187 -4.60 -3.70 -11.56
CA CYS A 187 -5.88 -3.21 -12.03
C CYS A 187 -6.92 -3.05 -10.90
N VAL A 188 -7.85 -2.15 -11.12
CA VAL A 188 -8.88 -1.75 -10.16
C VAL A 188 -10.25 -2.17 -10.66
N SER A 189 -10.98 -2.91 -9.84
CA SER A 189 -12.39 -3.26 -10.03
C SER A 189 -13.22 -2.41 -9.06
N ARG A 190 -13.83 -1.34 -9.57
CA ARG A 190 -14.47 -0.30 -8.76
C ARG A 190 -15.97 -0.33 -8.88
N TYR A 191 -16.66 -0.52 -7.76
CA TYR A 191 -18.13 -0.41 -7.66
C TYR A 191 -18.53 1.05 -7.46
N ASP A 192 -19.47 1.56 -8.24
CA ASP A 192 -19.92 2.95 -8.10
C ASP A 192 -21.09 3.09 -7.11
N THR A 193 -20.78 2.89 -5.84
CA THR A 193 -21.79 2.99 -4.77
C THR A 193 -22.30 4.39 -4.52
N VAL A 194 -21.56 5.42 -4.92
CA VAL A 194 -22.04 6.81 -4.83
C VAL A 194 -23.16 7.04 -5.83
N GLU A 195 -23.02 6.63 -7.07
CA GLU A 195 -24.03 6.79 -8.09
C GLU A 195 -25.17 5.78 -7.94
N ASP A 196 -24.83 4.49 -7.87
CA ASP A 196 -25.82 3.39 -7.88
C ASP A 196 -26.67 3.32 -6.61
N LYS A 197 -26.06 3.60 -5.45
CA LYS A 197 -26.74 3.49 -4.14
C LYS A 197 -26.99 4.83 -3.46
N GLN A 198 -26.59 5.94 -4.10
CA GLN A 198 -26.68 7.29 -3.55
C GLN A 198 -25.99 7.43 -2.17
N TRP A 199 -24.91 6.67 -1.98
CA TRP A 199 -24.15 6.73 -0.73
C TRP A 199 -23.32 8.01 -0.66
N ARG A 200 -23.21 8.55 0.54
CA ARG A 200 -22.28 9.64 0.80
C ARG A 200 -20.90 9.06 1.12
N VAL A 201 -19.85 9.68 0.59
CA VAL A 201 -18.48 9.32 0.91
C VAL A 201 -18.25 9.37 2.43
N GLY A 202 -17.73 8.28 3.00
CA GLY A 202 -17.53 8.18 4.44
C GLY A 202 -16.79 6.93 4.88
N ALA A 203 -15.87 7.09 5.84
CA ALA A 203 -15.05 6.00 6.38
C ALA A 203 -15.85 4.84 7.02
N GLY A 204 -17.15 5.04 7.28
CA GLY A 204 -18.05 3.98 7.75
C GLY A 204 -18.19 2.82 6.77
N TYR A 205 -18.12 3.10 5.48
CA TYR A 205 -18.22 2.12 4.39
C TYR A 205 -16.92 1.34 4.15
N HIS A 206 -15.81 1.81 4.68
CA HIS A 206 -14.52 1.10 4.65
C HIS A 206 -14.52 -0.23 5.41
N LYS A 207 -15.49 -0.46 6.27
CA LYS A 207 -15.54 -1.67 7.13
C LYS A 207 -15.75 -2.91 6.27
N ILE A 208 -14.91 -3.92 6.46
CA ILE A 208 -14.97 -5.17 5.69
C ILE A 208 -16.35 -5.85 5.71
N ARG A 209 -17.13 -5.70 6.78
CA ARG A 209 -18.51 -6.23 6.83
C ARG A 209 -19.42 -5.50 5.85
N SER A 210 -19.34 -4.17 5.78
CA SER A 210 -20.09 -3.40 4.79
C SER A 210 -19.66 -3.74 3.38
N VAL A 211 -18.36 -3.87 3.14
CA VAL A 211 -17.82 -4.27 1.84
C VAL A 211 -18.36 -5.62 1.39
N ILE A 212 -18.37 -6.61 2.28
CA ILE A 212 -18.89 -7.95 1.95
C ILE A 212 -20.40 -7.89 1.69
N HIS A 213 -21.20 -7.40 2.65
CA HIS A 213 -22.64 -7.55 2.61
C HIS A 213 -23.33 -6.50 1.74
N ASP A 214 -22.84 -5.25 1.80
CA ASP A 214 -23.53 -4.13 1.16
C ASP A 214 -22.98 -3.82 -0.25
N VAL A 215 -21.79 -4.35 -0.60
CA VAL A 215 -21.17 -4.18 -1.92
C VAL A 215 -21.05 -5.51 -2.64
N ILE A 216 -20.16 -6.41 -2.22
CA ILE A 216 -19.83 -7.63 -2.99
C ILE A 216 -21.04 -8.55 -3.17
N GLU A 217 -21.79 -8.81 -2.09
CA GLU A 217 -22.99 -9.66 -2.15
C GLU A 217 -24.21 -8.95 -2.74
N ALA A 218 -24.22 -7.63 -2.75
CA ALA A 218 -25.36 -6.81 -3.17
C ALA A 218 -25.33 -6.41 -4.65
N TYR A 219 -24.19 -6.49 -5.33
CA TYR A 219 -24.08 -6.25 -6.76
C TYR A 219 -24.21 -7.56 -7.54
N PRO A 220 -24.97 -7.57 -8.65
CA PRO A 220 -25.15 -8.79 -9.45
C PRO A 220 -23.90 -9.20 -10.21
N ASP A 221 -23.07 -8.22 -10.57
CA ASP A 221 -21.89 -8.42 -11.41
C ASP A 221 -20.66 -7.77 -10.77
N VAL A 222 -19.50 -8.33 -11.08
CA VAL A 222 -18.20 -7.75 -10.70
C VAL A 222 -17.79 -6.72 -11.75
N PRO A 223 -17.45 -5.48 -11.37
CA PRO A 223 -16.98 -4.48 -12.31
C PRO A 223 -15.72 -4.93 -13.06
N GLN A 224 -15.56 -4.47 -14.28
CA GLN A 224 -14.38 -4.76 -15.06
C GLN A 224 -13.13 -4.24 -14.34
N CYS A 225 -12.07 -5.05 -14.29
CA CYS A 225 -10.77 -4.63 -13.76
C CYS A 225 -10.05 -3.76 -14.79
N VAL A 226 -9.77 -2.51 -14.45
CA VAL A 226 -9.15 -1.52 -15.33
C VAL A 226 -7.84 -1.05 -14.72
N PRO A 227 -6.72 -0.99 -15.49
CA PRO A 227 -5.47 -0.42 -15.00
C PRO A 227 -5.62 1.08 -14.69
N ASP A 228 -4.94 1.53 -13.64
CA ASP A 228 -4.93 2.93 -13.18
C ASP A 228 -3.76 3.69 -13.84
N GLU A 229 -3.77 3.81 -15.19
CA GLU A 229 -2.61 4.20 -15.99
C GLU A 229 -2.25 5.68 -15.89
N GLU A 230 -3.21 6.55 -15.70
CA GLU A 230 -3.01 8.01 -15.72
C GLU A 230 -2.91 8.62 -14.31
N CYS A 231 -2.96 7.79 -13.29
CA CYS A 231 -2.96 8.23 -11.91
C CYS A 231 -1.59 8.73 -11.45
N ILE A 232 -1.56 9.89 -10.81
CA ILE A 232 -0.33 10.53 -10.30
C ILE A 232 -0.49 10.88 -8.83
N ASP A 233 0.17 10.14 -7.95
CA ASP A 233 0.25 10.48 -6.54
C ASP A 233 1.20 11.64 -6.28
N CYS A 234 0.83 12.52 -5.36
CA CYS A 234 1.71 13.59 -4.85
C CYS A 234 2.32 14.49 -5.94
N PHE A 235 1.54 14.82 -6.98
CA PHE A 235 1.98 15.57 -8.17
C PHE A 235 2.59 16.96 -7.85
N ASN A 236 2.27 17.53 -6.72
CA ASN A 236 2.78 18.83 -6.26
C ASN A 236 4.03 18.73 -5.36
N TRP A 237 4.58 17.52 -5.16
CA TRP A 237 5.78 17.29 -4.39
C TRP A 237 7.02 17.17 -5.29
N LYS A 238 8.17 17.63 -4.77
CA LYS A 238 9.49 17.42 -5.36
C LYS A 238 10.23 16.36 -4.57
N TYR A 239 10.77 15.37 -5.27
CA TYR A 239 11.60 14.32 -4.68
C TYR A 239 13.02 14.42 -5.18
N PHE A 240 13.99 14.20 -4.29
CA PHE A 240 15.40 14.17 -4.64
C PHE A 240 16.12 13.05 -3.88
N HIS A 241 17.20 12.56 -4.45
CA HIS A 241 18.06 11.59 -3.80
C HIS A 241 19.26 12.31 -3.19
N SER A 242 19.50 12.14 -1.87
CA SER A 242 20.72 12.61 -1.25
C SER A 242 21.89 11.68 -1.61
N ASN A 243 22.96 12.24 -2.10
CA ASN A 243 24.24 11.55 -2.19
C ASN A 243 24.74 11.34 -0.77
N GLY A 244 25.05 10.11 -0.35
CA GLY A 244 25.31 9.67 1.03
C GLY A 244 26.39 10.40 1.86
N SER A 245 26.59 11.70 1.67
CA SER A 245 27.51 12.58 2.41
C SER A 245 26.85 13.48 3.45
N ASP A 246 25.52 13.49 3.57
CA ASP A 246 24.85 14.23 4.65
C ASP A 246 24.77 13.36 5.92
N SER A 247 25.88 13.32 6.64
CA SER A 247 25.96 12.78 7.99
C SER A 247 25.29 13.75 8.98
N THR A 248 24.00 13.53 9.24
CA THR A 248 23.42 14.01 10.49
C THR A 248 23.52 12.87 11.50
N THR A 249 24.38 13.10 12.46
CA THR A 249 24.69 12.28 13.62
C THR A 249 23.44 11.76 14.32
N THR A 250 23.22 10.46 14.31
CA THR A 250 22.64 9.73 15.45
C THR A 250 23.12 8.28 15.42
N SER A 251 23.72 7.91 16.52
CA SER A 251 24.47 6.72 16.87
C SER A 251 23.82 5.38 16.49
N SER A 252 24.59 4.61 15.75
CA SER A 252 25.02 3.20 15.79
C SER A 252 24.17 2.14 16.49
N SER A 253 23.80 1.11 15.72
CA SER A 253 24.37 -0.22 15.96
C SER A 253 24.22 -1.06 14.69
N THR A 254 25.36 -1.53 14.23
CA THR A 254 25.60 -2.37 13.06
C THR A 254 25.19 -3.82 13.32
N SER A 255 24.40 -4.41 12.43
CA SER A 255 24.66 -5.78 12.01
C SER A 255 24.06 -5.98 10.62
N SER A 256 24.95 -6.06 9.66
CA SER A 256 24.66 -6.42 8.27
C SER A 256 24.41 -7.92 8.19
N THR A 257 23.19 -8.34 7.96
CA THR A 257 22.89 -9.67 7.48
C THR A 257 22.41 -9.52 6.04
N ALA A 258 23.24 -10.00 5.10
CA ALA A 258 22.90 -10.04 3.68
C ALA A 258 21.68 -10.92 3.46
N LEU A 259 20.68 -10.41 2.74
CA LEU A 259 19.58 -11.23 2.23
C LEU A 259 20.15 -12.33 1.32
N PRO A 260 19.69 -13.59 1.46
CA PRO A 260 20.11 -14.65 0.55
C PRO A 260 19.54 -14.38 -0.84
N THR A 261 20.41 -14.09 -1.79
CA THR A 261 20.11 -14.01 -3.21
C THR A 261 19.80 -15.41 -3.72
N ARG A 262 18.54 -15.76 -3.88
CA ARG A 262 18.15 -17.00 -4.53
C ARG A 262 18.17 -16.80 -6.04
N THR A 263 19.26 -17.19 -6.70
CA THR A 263 19.31 -17.43 -8.15
C THR A 263 18.54 -18.72 -8.47
N THR A 264 17.28 -18.60 -8.80
CA THR A 264 16.54 -19.65 -9.50
C THR A 264 16.13 -19.12 -10.86
N THR A 265 16.71 -19.69 -11.90
CA THR A 265 16.26 -19.57 -13.28
C THR A 265 14.79 -19.93 -13.37
N CYS A 266 13.93 -18.97 -13.71
CA CYS A 266 12.54 -19.22 -14.06
C CYS A 266 12.48 -20.13 -15.29
N LYS A 267 12.13 -21.42 -15.08
CA LYS A 267 11.56 -22.24 -16.14
C LYS A 267 10.09 -21.83 -16.27
N THR A 268 9.76 -21.17 -17.36
CA THR A 268 8.38 -20.89 -17.77
C THR A 268 7.63 -22.22 -17.89
N PRO A 269 6.53 -22.47 -17.14
CA PRO A 269 5.61 -23.51 -17.49
C PRO A 269 4.79 -23.00 -18.68
N GLY A 270 4.92 -23.66 -19.83
CA GLY A 270 4.00 -23.45 -20.94
C GLY A 270 2.60 -23.89 -20.55
N TRP A 271 1.70 -22.95 -20.41
CA TRP A 271 0.26 -23.19 -20.28
C TRP A 271 -0.45 -22.26 -21.26
N TRP A 272 -0.64 -22.76 -22.48
CA TRP A 272 -1.76 -22.44 -23.37
C TRP A 272 -1.89 -23.58 -24.38
N GLY A 273 -2.93 -24.37 -24.20
CA GLY A 273 -3.35 -25.44 -25.10
C GLY A 273 -4.58 -26.13 -24.53
N ILE A 274 -5.69 -25.70 -25.00
CA ILE A 274 -7.07 -26.11 -25.15
C ILE A 274 -8.01 -25.15 -24.46
#